data_dd8ad860082ed66192f4bf85f517f8ae
#
_entry.id   dd8ad860082ed66192f4bf85f517f8ae
#
_cell.length_a   1.000
_cell.length_b   1.000
_cell.length_c   1.000
_cell.angle_alpha   90.00
_cell.angle_beta   90.00
_cell.angle_gamma   90.00
#
_symmetry.space_group_name_H-M   'P 1'
#
loop_
_entity.id
_entity.type
_entity.pdbx_description
1 polymer ?
#
loop_
_entity_poly.entity_id
_entity_poly.type
_entity_poly.pdbx_seq_one_letter_code
_entity_poly.pdbx_strand_id
1 'polypeptide(L)'
;MYGTVPRCPLPLLEERVTACGGVVAIFHHHSVAFATAPLDGSQLNTNMKYEHLPYNKNLKSNARDLRKSMTKQERHLWYDFLKTYPVRIYRQKIVLNYILDFYCHSAKLGIELDGSQHYEDDTHLKDNQRTLILNNQGIKIIRFSNLDIDTNFNGVCEYIHNTIQNRLKEKLQWENI
;
A
#
# COMPACT_ATOMS: atom_id res chain seq x y z
N MET A 1 14.01 -30.66 -6.01
CA MET A 1 12.69 -30.38 -6.62
C MET A 1 12.12 -29.19 -5.89
N TYR A 2 12.17 -28.01 -6.48
CA TYR A 2 11.58 -26.79 -5.90
C TYR A 2 10.11 -26.79 -6.30
N GLY A 3 9.22 -27.06 -5.34
CA GLY A 3 7.79 -26.98 -5.53
C GLY A 3 7.40 -25.54 -5.88
N THR A 4 6.69 -25.36 -6.96
CA THR A 4 6.05 -24.12 -7.36
C THR A 4 5.01 -23.76 -6.29
N VAL A 5 5.31 -22.76 -5.46
CA VAL A 5 4.34 -22.17 -4.53
C VAL A 5 3.22 -21.57 -5.37
N PRO A 6 1.95 -21.91 -5.12
CA PRO A 6 0.84 -21.32 -5.86
C PRO A 6 0.83 -19.81 -5.61
N ARG A 7 0.87 -19.03 -6.71
CA ARG A 7 0.66 -17.57 -6.65
C ARG A 7 -0.74 -17.33 -6.11
N CYS A 8 -0.87 -16.42 -5.15
CA CYS A 8 -2.16 -16.00 -4.63
C CYS A 8 -3.03 -15.53 -5.82
N PRO A 9 -4.15 -16.21 -6.13
CA PRO A 9 -5.03 -15.76 -7.19
C PRO A 9 -5.66 -14.44 -6.73
N LEU A 10 -5.32 -13.35 -7.42
CA LEU A 10 -6.11 -12.13 -7.30
C LEU A 10 -7.54 -12.51 -7.70
N PRO A 11 -8.57 -12.14 -6.94
CA PRO A 11 -9.94 -12.33 -7.39
C PRO A 11 -10.07 -11.67 -8.76
N LEU A 12 -10.53 -12.45 -9.74
CA LEU A 12 -10.83 -11.96 -11.08
C LEU A 12 -11.75 -10.75 -10.89
N LEU A 13 -11.27 -9.57 -11.26
CA LEU A 13 -12.12 -8.39 -11.37
C LEU A 13 -13.11 -8.72 -12.47
N GLU A 14 -14.30 -9.22 -12.11
CA GLU A 14 -15.43 -9.23 -13.01
C GLU A 14 -15.62 -7.79 -13.50
N GLU A 15 -15.57 -7.62 -14.82
CA GLU A 15 -15.86 -6.37 -15.49
C GLU A 15 -17.32 -5.97 -15.18
N ARG A 16 -17.54 -5.29 -14.07
CA ARG A 16 -18.78 -4.56 -13.85
C ARG A 16 -18.61 -3.18 -14.45
N VAL A 17 -18.98 -3.07 -15.72
CA VAL A 17 -19.23 -1.79 -16.36
C VAL A 17 -20.53 -1.23 -15.73
N THR A 18 -20.38 -0.43 -14.68
CA THR A 18 -21.47 0.41 -14.21
C THR A 18 -21.31 1.77 -14.88
N ALA A 19 -22.12 1.98 -15.91
CA ALA A 19 -22.27 3.30 -16.52
C ALA A 19 -23.00 4.22 -15.54
N CYS A 20 -22.25 5.05 -14.83
CA CYS A 20 -22.76 6.23 -14.16
C CYS A 20 -21.94 7.41 -14.67
N GLY A 21 -22.47 8.19 -15.59
CA GLY A 21 -22.01 9.52 -15.94
C GLY A 21 -20.61 9.64 -16.52
N GLY A 22 -20.38 9.14 -17.72
CA GLY A 22 -19.35 9.69 -18.63
C GLY A 22 -17.86 9.41 -18.33
N VAL A 23 -17.52 8.52 -17.39
CA VAL A 23 -16.10 8.15 -17.11
C VAL A 23 -15.90 6.67 -17.37
N VAL A 24 -15.19 6.34 -18.44
CA VAL A 24 -14.76 4.96 -18.74
C VAL A 24 -13.36 4.79 -18.14
N ALA A 25 -13.21 4.01 -17.07
CA ALA A 25 -11.92 3.62 -16.54
C ALA A 25 -11.46 2.36 -17.28
N ILE A 26 -10.44 2.49 -18.14
CA ILE A 26 -9.81 1.35 -18.80
C ILE A 26 -8.60 0.93 -17.96
N PHE A 27 -8.68 -0.24 -17.34
CA PHE A 27 -7.56 -0.82 -16.60
C PHE A 27 -6.63 -1.58 -17.55
N HIS A 28 -5.51 -0.97 -17.94
CA HIS A 28 -4.42 -1.66 -18.58
C HIS A 28 -3.31 -2.01 -17.59
N HIS A 29 -2.67 -3.16 -17.81
CA HIS A 29 -1.75 -3.89 -16.93
C HIS A 29 -0.51 -3.12 -16.44
N HIS A 30 -0.26 -1.86 -16.85
CA HIS A 30 0.94 -1.11 -16.47
C HIS A 30 0.79 0.39 -16.23
N SER A 31 -0.40 0.97 -16.33
CA SER A 31 -0.59 2.39 -16.03
C SER A 31 -2.06 2.69 -15.77
N VAL A 32 -2.36 3.27 -14.64
CA VAL A 32 -3.64 3.95 -14.43
C VAL A 32 -3.52 5.30 -15.13
N ALA A 33 -3.87 5.35 -16.40
CA ALA A 33 -4.04 6.61 -17.10
C ALA A 33 -5.52 7.00 -17.00
N PHE A 34 -5.83 8.02 -16.23
CA PHE A 34 -7.12 8.67 -16.30
C PHE A 34 -7.14 9.52 -17.57
N ALA A 35 -7.74 8.99 -18.64
CA ALA A 35 -8.04 9.79 -19.81
C ALA A 35 -9.42 10.41 -19.60
N THR A 36 -9.44 11.64 -19.10
CA THR A 36 -10.61 12.51 -19.23
C THR A 36 -10.51 13.21 -20.56
N ALA A 37 -11.41 12.91 -21.51
CA ALA A 37 -11.55 13.72 -22.71
C ALA A 37 -12.29 15.00 -22.32
N PRO A 38 -11.71 16.18 -22.49
CA PRO A 38 -12.42 17.44 -22.24
C PRO A 38 -13.38 17.74 -23.37
N LEU A 39 -14.63 18.05 -23.05
CA LEU A 39 -15.66 18.49 -23.98
C LEU A 39 -15.63 20.01 -24.22
N ASP A 40 -14.71 20.73 -23.59
CA ASP A 40 -14.47 22.14 -23.89
C ASP A 40 -12.99 22.50 -23.68
N GLY A 41 -12.53 23.47 -24.45
CA GLY A 41 -11.12 23.89 -24.52
C GLY A 41 -10.58 24.58 -23.29
N SER A 42 -11.06 24.31 -22.09
CA SER A 42 -10.51 24.82 -20.85
C SER A 42 -9.35 23.94 -20.38
N GLN A 43 -8.18 24.54 -20.28
CA GLN A 43 -6.95 23.91 -19.80
C GLN A 43 -7.15 23.36 -18.39
N LEU A 44 -7.31 22.05 -18.26
CA LEU A 44 -7.21 21.38 -16.98
C LEU A 44 -5.78 21.52 -16.49
N ASN A 45 -5.64 22.26 -15.41
CA ASN A 45 -4.37 22.48 -14.71
C ASN A 45 -3.88 21.13 -14.14
N THR A 46 -3.05 20.40 -14.91
CA THR A 46 -2.50 19.09 -14.57
C THR A 46 -1.42 19.13 -13.48
N ASN A 47 -1.35 20.21 -12.72
CA ASN A 47 -0.53 20.30 -11.52
C ASN A 47 -1.22 19.67 -10.29
N MET A 48 -1.63 18.39 -10.37
CA MET A 48 -1.72 17.56 -9.18
C MET A 48 -0.30 17.34 -8.66
N LYS A 49 0.19 18.31 -7.90
CA LYS A 49 1.41 18.21 -7.12
C LYS A 49 1.20 17.04 -6.18
N TYR A 50 1.84 15.88 -6.48
CA TYR A 50 1.90 14.78 -5.54
C TYR A 50 2.46 15.34 -4.24
N GLU A 51 1.63 15.45 -3.22
CA GLU A 51 2.07 15.91 -1.91
C GLU A 51 3.07 14.88 -1.38
N HIS A 52 4.35 15.19 -1.58
CA HIS A 52 5.41 14.39 -1.00
C HIS A 52 5.39 14.61 0.50
N LEU A 53 4.95 13.59 1.23
CA LEU A 53 5.06 13.61 2.69
C LEU A 53 6.51 13.91 3.08
N PRO A 54 6.73 14.81 4.04
CA PRO A 54 8.07 15.10 4.53
C PRO A 54 8.69 13.82 5.05
N TYR A 55 10.00 13.67 4.89
CA TYR A 55 10.72 12.50 5.37
C TYR A 55 12.11 12.85 5.89
N ASN A 56 12.57 12.13 6.88
CA ASN A 56 13.90 12.28 7.45
C ASN A 56 14.96 11.69 6.51
N LYS A 57 15.80 12.58 5.96
CA LYS A 57 16.85 12.20 5.01
C LYS A 57 17.91 11.28 5.63
N ASN A 58 18.11 11.35 6.95
CA ASN A 58 19.10 10.52 7.67
C ASN A 58 18.73 9.02 7.67
N LEU A 59 17.46 8.70 7.43
CA LEU A 59 16.99 7.31 7.35
C LEU A 59 17.23 6.66 5.98
N LYS A 60 17.80 7.38 4.99
CA LYS A 60 18.01 6.84 3.63
C LYS A 60 18.94 5.64 3.58
N SER A 61 20.04 5.68 4.36
CA SER A 61 20.97 4.54 4.47
C SER A 61 20.26 3.32 5.03
N ASN A 62 19.59 3.49 6.19
CA ASN A 62 18.87 2.42 6.86
C ASN A 62 17.79 1.79 5.95
N ALA A 63 16.97 2.62 5.29
CA ALA A 63 15.97 2.13 4.35
C ALA A 63 16.56 1.39 3.14
N ARG A 64 17.78 1.75 2.71
CA ARG A 64 18.52 1.04 1.65
C ARG A 64 18.99 -0.33 2.11
N ASP A 65 19.51 -0.40 3.32
CA ASP A 65 20.06 -1.64 3.89
C ASP A 65 18.91 -2.61 4.24
N LEU A 66 17.81 -2.14 4.80
CA LEU A 66 16.60 -2.94 5.02
C LEU A 66 16.04 -3.52 3.70
N ARG A 67 16.04 -2.75 2.60
CA ARG A 67 15.63 -3.28 1.29
C ARG A 67 16.49 -4.43 0.78
N LYS A 68 17.77 -4.49 1.18
CA LYS A 68 18.69 -5.59 0.81
C LYS A 68 18.54 -6.79 1.74
N SER A 69 18.21 -6.56 3.01
CA SER A 69 18.14 -7.55 4.09
C SER A 69 16.72 -7.91 4.50
N MET A 70 15.79 -7.96 3.53
CA MET A 70 14.41 -8.37 3.78
C MET A 70 14.32 -9.73 4.46
N THR A 71 13.42 -9.87 5.43
CA THR A 71 13.11 -11.15 6.07
C THR A 71 12.51 -12.14 5.07
N LYS A 72 12.40 -13.42 5.46
CA LYS A 72 11.76 -14.46 4.62
C LYS A 72 10.30 -14.08 4.34
N GLN A 73 9.57 -13.64 5.36
CA GLN A 73 8.15 -13.29 5.28
C GLN A 73 7.92 -12.02 4.45
N GLU A 74 8.76 -10.99 4.61
CA GLU A 74 8.72 -9.80 3.76
C GLU A 74 8.95 -10.17 2.29
N ARG A 75 9.94 -11.05 1.99
CA ARG A 75 10.17 -11.52 0.62
C ARG A 75 8.98 -12.27 0.07
N HIS A 76 8.37 -13.18 0.86
CA HIS A 76 7.18 -13.93 0.48
C HIS A 76 6.05 -12.96 0.11
N LEU A 77 5.68 -12.04 1.01
CA LEU A 77 4.61 -11.07 0.78
C LEU A 77 4.91 -10.17 -0.44
N TRP A 78 6.16 -9.75 -0.59
CA TRP A 78 6.56 -8.90 -1.70
C TRP A 78 6.49 -9.58 -3.05
N TYR A 79 7.17 -10.72 -3.23
CA TYR A 79 7.33 -11.33 -4.55
C TYR A 79 6.09 -12.07 -5.02
N ASP A 80 5.34 -12.65 -4.09
CA ASP A 80 4.19 -13.47 -4.44
C ASP A 80 2.86 -12.69 -4.46
N PHE A 81 2.85 -11.44 -3.93
CA PHE A 81 1.64 -10.62 -3.93
C PHE A 81 1.91 -9.15 -4.27
N LEU A 82 2.62 -8.38 -3.42
CA LEU A 82 2.65 -6.92 -3.49
C LEU A 82 3.35 -6.36 -4.74
N LYS A 83 4.37 -7.05 -5.26
CA LYS A 83 5.15 -6.61 -6.44
C LYS A 83 4.30 -6.52 -7.71
N THR A 84 3.34 -7.41 -7.86
CA THR A 84 2.46 -7.50 -9.03
C THR A 84 1.09 -6.86 -8.79
N TYR A 85 0.90 -6.24 -7.62
CA TYR A 85 -0.36 -5.60 -7.27
C TYR A 85 -0.66 -4.43 -8.21
N PRO A 86 -1.93 -4.24 -8.68
CA PRO A 86 -2.28 -3.20 -9.67
C PRO A 86 -1.94 -1.77 -9.24
N VAL A 87 -2.04 -1.50 -7.93
CA VAL A 87 -1.68 -0.19 -7.37
C VAL A 87 -0.25 -0.22 -6.85
N ARG A 88 0.53 0.81 -7.15
CA ARG A 88 1.94 0.86 -6.79
C ARG A 88 2.18 0.83 -5.29
N ILE A 89 2.98 -0.15 -4.84
CA ILE A 89 3.42 -0.32 -3.47
C ILE A 89 4.94 -0.13 -3.41
N TYR A 90 5.41 0.54 -2.36
CA TYR A 90 6.82 0.82 -2.13
C TYR A 90 7.33 -0.01 -0.96
N ARG A 91 8.54 -0.54 -1.06
CA ARG A 91 9.23 -1.23 0.04
C ARG A 91 10.04 -0.24 0.85
N GLN A 92 10.12 -0.46 2.17
CA GLN A 92 10.94 0.29 3.11
C GLN A 92 10.87 1.80 2.82
N LYS A 93 9.62 2.29 2.82
CA LYS A 93 9.33 3.69 2.50
C LYS A 93 9.50 4.55 3.74
N ILE A 94 10.35 5.59 3.62
CA ILE A 94 10.46 6.59 4.67
C ILE A 94 9.26 7.52 4.59
N VAL A 95 8.56 7.65 5.71
CA VAL A 95 7.44 8.56 5.92
C VAL A 95 7.67 9.27 7.25
N LEU A 96 7.78 10.59 7.24
CA LEU A 96 8.19 11.38 8.40
C LEU A 96 9.52 10.87 8.97
N ASN A 97 9.53 10.44 10.21
CA ASN A 97 10.68 9.88 10.93
C ASN A 97 10.66 8.34 11.01
N TYR A 98 9.82 7.67 10.21
CA TYR A 98 9.61 6.23 10.27
C TYR A 98 9.90 5.55 8.93
N ILE A 99 10.32 4.29 8.97
CA ILE A 99 10.42 3.43 7.79
C ILE A 99 9.27 2.43 7.89
N LEU A 100 8.44 2.36 6.84
CA LEU A 100 7.35 1.40 6.72
C LEU A 100 7.81 0.25 5.81
N ASP A 101 7.56 -1.00 6.18
CA ASP A 101 7.99 -2.16 5.38
C ASP A 101 7.40 -2.10 3.98
N PHE A 102 6.08 -1.86 3.88
CA PHE A 102 5.41 -1.61 2.61
C PHE A 102 4.46 -0.42 2.74
N TYR A 103 4.37 0.37 1.69
CA TYR A 103 3.53 1.57 1.66
C TYR A 103 2.81 1.72 0.33
N CYS A 104 1.49 1.76 0.37
CA CYS A 104 0.62 2.13 -0.74
C CYS A 104 0.28 3.61 -0.66
N HIS A 105 0.86 4.42 -1.54
CA HIS A 105 0.66 5.88 -1.51
C HIS A 105 -0.80 6.26 -1.84
N SER A 106 -1.39 5.62 -2.87
CA SER A 106 -2.73 5.96 -3.34
C SER A 106 -3.80 5.70 -2.27
N ALA A 107 -3.65 4.61 -1.50
CA ALA A 107 -4.54 4.26 -0.40
C ALA A 107 -4.12 4.87 0.95
N LYS A 108 -2.99 5.58 1.03
CA LYS A 108 -2.37 6.02 2.29
C LYS A 108 -2.33 4.89 3.33
N LEU A 109 -1.83 3.72 2.93
CA LEU A 109 -1.80 2.50 3.73
C LEU A 109 -0.35 2.04 3.93
N GLY A 110 0.06 1.91 5.20
CA GLY A 110 1.28 1.24 5.61
C GLY A 110 0.97 -0.20 6.01
N ILE A 111 1.83 -1.14 5.62
CA ILE A 111 1.75 -2.55 5.96
C ILE A 111 3.06 -2.92 6.62
N GLU A 112 3.02 -3.49 7.80
CA GLU A 112 4.17 -3.86 8.61
C GLU A 112 4.10 -5.33 8.98
N LEU A 113 5.26 -5.99 8.99
CA LEU A 113 5.39 -7.38 9.43
C LEU A 113 6.13 -7.41 10.75
N ASP A 114 5.42 -7.70 11.82
CA ASP A 114 6.00 -7.78 13.15
C ASP A 114 6.65 -9.15 13.36
N GLY A 115 7.98 -9.14 13.55
CA GLY A 115 8.67 -10.28 14.10
C GLY A 115 8.19 -10.55 15.53
N SER A 116 8.24 -11.81 15.96
CA SER A 116 7.95 -12.22 17.33
C SER A 116 9.05 -11.72 18.30
N GLN A 117 9.13 -10.41 18.48
CA GLN A 117 10.02 -9.84 19.49
C GLN A 117 9.26 -9.57 20.77
N HIS A 118 9.87 -9.99 21.88
CA HIS A 118 9.36 -9.88 23.23
C HIS A 118 8.81 -8.47 23.52
N TYR A 119 7.57 -8.45 23.98
CA TYR A 119 6.86 -7.26 24.41
C TYR A 119 7.51 -6.74 25.70
N GLU A 120 8.38 -5.76 25.59
CA GLU A 120 8.77 -4.92 26.71
C GLU A 120 7.82 -3.72 26.77
N ASP A 121 7.27 -3.41 27.95
CA ASP A 121 6.21 -2.41 28.15
C ASP A 121 6.54 -0.99 27.62
N ASP A 122 7.80 -0.60 27.62
CA ASP A 122 8.27 0.69 27.09
C ASP A 122 8.11 0.83 25.56
N THR A 123 8.01 -0.28 24.86
CA THR A 123 7.87 -0.29 23.39
C THR A 123 6.45 0.10 22.98
N HIS A 124 5.45 -0.26 23.78
CA HIS A 124 4.03 0.02 23.50
C HIS A 124 3.70 1.51 23.44
N LEU A 125 4.28 2.32 24.32
CA LEU A 125 4.03 3.77 24.34
C LEU A 125 4.58 4.45 23.08
N LYS A 126 5.78 4.07 22.66
CA LYS A 126 6.43 4.60 21.45
C LYS A 126 5.68 4.17 20.19
N ASP A 127 5.19 2.94 20.15
CA ASP A 127 4.47 2.37 19.01
C ASP A 127 3.08 2.99 18.85
N ASN A 128 2.39 3.26 19.97
CA ASN A 128 1.14 4.01 19.98
C ASN A 128 1.33 5.45 19.50
N GLN A 129 2.38 6.14 19.96
CA GLN A 129 2.70 7.50 19.49
C GLN A 129 3.03 7.51 17.98
N ARG A 130 3.81 6.54 17.49
CA ARG A 130 4.11 6.38 16.07
C ARG A 130 2.84 6.21 15.25
N THR A 131 1.94 5.33 15.69
CA THR A 131 0.66 5.07 15.02
C THR A 131 -0.22 6.32 15.00
N LEU A 132 -0.32 7.05 16.10
CA LEU A 132 -1.07 8.31 16.17
C LEU A 132 -0.51 9.37 15.21
N ILE A 133 0.81 9.54 15.16
CA ILE A 133 1.47 10.50 14.25
C ILE A 133 1.17 10.17 12.79
N LEU A 134 1.23 8.89 12.40
CA LEU A 134 0.93 8.45 11.04
C LEU A 134 -0.56 8.59 10.71
N ASN A 135 -1.44 8.25 11.64
CA ASN A 135 -2.88 8.42 11.49
C ASN A 135 -3.28 9.89 11.29
N ASN A 136 -2.63 10.83 11.98
CA ASN A 136 -2.84 12.27 11.80
C ASN A 136 -2.47 12.77 10.40
N GLN A 137 -1.64 12.01 9.66
CA GLN A 137 -1.35 12.25 8.24
C GLN A 137 -2.29 11.49 7.29
N GLY A 138 -3.35 10.88 7.86
CA GLY A 138 -4.32 10.07 7.12
C GLY A 138 -3.78 8.71 6.68
N ILE A 139 -2.62 8.27 7.22
CA ILE A 139 -2.01 6.98 6.89
C ILE A 139 -2.52 5.93 7.88
N LYS A 140 -3.25 4.96 7.37
CA LYS A 140 -3.64 3.77 8.14
C LYS A 140 -2.47 2.78 8.19
N ILE A 141 -2.21 2.21 9.36
CA ILE A 141 -1.23 1.13 9.52
C ILE A 141 -1.97 -0.17 9.79
N ILE A 142 -1.59 -1.23 9.08
CA ILE A 142 -2.00 -2.61 9.36
C ILE A 142 -0.75 -3.43 9.64
N ARG A 143 -0.87 -4.35 10.60
CA ARG A 143 0.24 -5.21 11.03
C ARG A 143 -0.16 -6.66 10.94
N PHE A 144 0.79 -7.49 10.55
CA PHE A 144 0.66 -8.93 10.53
C PHE A 144 1.86 -9.54 11.23
N SER A 145 1.64 -10.60 11.95
CA SER A 145 2.75 -11.37 12.50
C SER A 145 3.42 -12.21 11.40
N ASN A 146 4.67 -12.59 11.61
CA ASN A 146 5.33 -13.55 10.74
C ASN A 146 4.57 -14.87 10.65
N LEU A 147 3.90 -15.26 11.74
CA LEU A 147 3.07 -16.47 11.78
C LEU A 147 1.87 -16.37 10.83
N ASP A 148 1.21 -15.21 10.75
CA ASP A 148 0.09 -14.99 9.82
C ASP A 148 0.55 -15.19 8.37
N ILE A 149 1.73 -14.70 8.01
CA ILE A 149 2.32 -14.91 6.68
C ILE A 149 2.62 -16.39 6.42
N ASP A 150 3.15 -17.10 7.40
CA ASP A 150 3.56 -18.50 7.24
C ASP A 150 2.36 -19.46 7.24
N THR A 151 1.24 -19.12 7.93
CA THR A 151 0.10 -20.05 8.14
C THR A 151 -1.16 -19.65 7.39
N ASN A 152 -1.37 -18.35 7.10
CA ASN A 152 -2.60 -17.83 6.49
C ASN A 152 -2.31 -16.77 5.41
N PHE A 153 -1.38 -17.04 4.52
CA PHE A 153 -0.93 -16.11 3.49
C PHE A 153 -2.08 -15.57 2.63
N ASN A 154 -3.01 -16.43 2.19
CA ASN A 154 -4.15 -16.03 1.36
C ASN A 154 -5.08 -15.07 2.10
N GLY A 155 -5.37 -15.33 3.37
CA GLY A 155 -6.19 -14.43 4.21
C GLY A 155 -5.52 -13.07 4.42
N VAL A 156 -4.19 -13.04 4.58
CA VAL A 156 -3.43 -11.78 4.64
C VAL A 156 -3.53 -11.01 3.33
N CYS A 157 -3.35 -11.67 2.18
CA CYS A 157 -3.47 -11.06 0.86
C CYS A 157 -4.86 -10.47 0.62
N GLU A 158 -5.91 -11.23 0.98
CA GLU A 158 -7.31 -10.78 0.87
C GLU A 158 -7.59 -9.57 1.77
N TYR A 159 -7.13 -9.60 3.01
CA TYR A 159 -7.30 -8.48 3.94
C TYR A 159 -6.61 -7.21 3.44
N ILE A 160 -5.38 -7.32 2.92
CA ILE A 160 -4.65 -6.20 2.31
C ILE A 160 -5.41 -5.67 1.10
N HIS A 161 -5.86 -6.56 0.21
CA HIS A 161 -6.64 -6.20 -0.97
C HIS A 161 -7.89 -5.41 -0.61
N ASN A 162 -8.71 -5.95 0.27
CA ASN A 162 -9.96 -5.32 0.70
C ASN A 162 -9.71 -3.97 1.37
N THR A 163 -8.65 -3.87 2.20
CA THR A 163 -8.28 -2.61 2.84
C THR A 163 -7.86 -1.55 1.82
N ILE A 164 -7.05 -1.91 0.82
CA ILE A 164 -6.66 -0.98 -0.26
C ILE A 164 -7.90 -0.52 -1.04
N GLN A 165 -8.77 -1.45 -1.45
CA GLN A 165 -9.96 -1.13 -2.22
C GLN A 165 -10.92 -0.19 -1.46
N ASN A 166 -11.14 -0.43 -0.19
CA ASN A 166 -11.98 0.41 0.64
C ASN A 166 -11.40 1.83 0.77
N ARG A 167 -10.10 1.95 1.02
CA ARG A 167 -9.42 3.24 1.12
C ARG A 167 -9.46 4.04 -0.19
N LEU A 168 -9.35 3.35 -1.33
CA LEU A 168 -9.46 4.01 -2.64
C LEU A 168 -10.88 4.50 -2.92
N LYS A 169 -11.90 3.72 -2.53
CA LYS A 169 -13.31 4.14 -2.64
C LYS A 169 -13.63 5.34 -1.75
N GLU A 170 -13.19 5.33 -0.50
CA GLU A 170 -13.33 6.45 0.43
C GLU A 170 -12.75 7.74 -0.19
N LYS A 171 -11.53 7.67 -0.72
CA LYS A 171 -10.87 8.82 -1.35
C LYS A 171 -11.68 9.40 -2.50
N LEU A 172 -12.21 8.57 -3.40
CA LEU A 172 -13.03 9.01 -4.52
C LEU A 172 -14.33 9.70 -4.09
N GLN A 173 -14.90 9.29 -2.96
CA GLN A 173 -16.12 9.94 -2.41
C GLN A 173 -15.82 11.36 -1.92
N TRP A 174 -14.65 11.60 -1.32
CA TRP A 174 -14.27 12.93 -0.84
C TRP A 174 -13.85 13.91 -1.95
N GLU A 175 -13.35 13.41 -3.08
CA GLU A 175 -12.96 14.23 -4.23
C GLU A 175 -14.16 14.68 -5.08
N ASN A 176 -15.36 14.13 -4.86
CA ASN A 176 -16.59 14.44 -5.59
C ASN A 176 -17.59 15.32 -4.79
N ILE A 177 -17.18 15.84 -3.61
CA ILE A 177 -17.97 16.78 -2.78
C ILE A 177 -17.36 18.18 -2.89
#